data_a8eb6b74d145e7ce0db647995dc5fa0c
#
_entry.id   a8eb6b74d145e7ce0db647995dc5fa0c
#
_cell.length_a   1.000
_cell.length_b   1.000
_cell.length_c   1.000
_cell.angle_alpha   90.00
_cell.angle_beta   90.00
_cell.angle_gamma   90.00
#
_symmetry.space_group_name_H-M   'P 1'
#
loop_
_entity.id
_entity.type
_entity.pdbx_description
1 polymer ?
#
loop_
_entity_poly.entity_id
_entity_poly.type
_entity_poly.pdbx_seq_one_letter_code
_entity_poly.pdbx_strand_id
1 'polypeptide(L)'
;RTLSFQIQHPEFKGGWIWKLNVLPKIQFFLWKCNHNSIGVNDCLAGRGVNVDPICPLCHKEPETIGHALRNCEKVKAVWNELGAVGFDRDFFSSDIEDWMAINGKADTVHNQNFPPWKIIFSFAVWNIWKNRNQIVFRERSQNPRLAKIITDQAMEFFYCAGTANGMRTRVTTLVSWGRPEMGWMKLNTDGSSLGNPGSAGGGGVIRDWYGRWVVGFSRKIGVTTSLLVELWANRDGLMLCIDRNLAMVEVEVDAKAV
;
A
#
# COMPACT_ATOMS: atom_id res chain seq x y z
N ARG A 1 36.16 -9.23 -25.78
CA ARG A 1 36.00 -8.13 -24.79
C ARG A 1 34.53 -8.13 -24.36
N THR A 2 34.26 -8.72 -23.22
CA THR A 2 32.93 -8.75 -22.61
C THR A 2 32.74 -7.43 -21.87
N LEU A 3 31.85 -6.60 -22.36
CA LEU A 3 31.45 -5.36 -21.66
C LEU A 3 30.48 -5.78 -20.54
N SER A 4 30.99 -5.85 -19.32
CA SER A 4 30.16 -5.95 -18.12
C SER A 4 29.56 -4.58 -17.82
N PHE A 5 28.30 -4.39 -18.19
CA PHE A 5 27.51 -3.27 -17.68
C PHE A 5 27.22 -3.51 -16.19
N GLN A 6 27.97 -2.90 -15.30
CA GLN A 6 27.56 -2.72 -13.93
C GLN A 6 26.41 -1.72 -13.91
N ILE A 7 25.18 -2.22 -13.84
CA ILE A 7 24.02 -1.41 -13.48
C ILE A 7 24.23 -1.03 -12.02
N GLN A 8 24.74 0.16 -11.77
CA GLN A 8 24.70 0.76 -10.44
C GLN A 8 23.22 1.04 -10.14
N HIS A 9 22.55 0.13 -9.42
CA HIS A 9 21.27 0.45 -8.83
C HIS A 9 21.51 1.56 -7.81
N PRO A 10 20.84 2.72 -7.94
CA PRO A 10 20.92 3.76 -6.92
C PRO A 10 20.57 3.13 -5.57
N GLU A 11 21.41 3.34 -4.57
CA GLU A 11 21.19 2.78 -3.23
C GLU A 11 19.81 3.20 -2.73
N PHE A 12 18.95 2.24 -2.50
CA PHE A 12 17.60 2.49 -2.01
C PHE A 12 17.64 3.05 -0.58
N LYS A 13 17.44 4.35 -0.45
CA LYS A 13 17.48 5.06 0.85
C LYS A 13 16.29 4.72 1.78
N GLY A 14 15.35 3.91 1.35
CA GLY A 14 14.11 3.58 2.07
C GLY A 14 14.19 2.36 3.00
N GLY A 15 15.36 1.77 3.26
CA GLY A 15 15.51 0.57 4.11
C GLY A 15 14.95 0.73 5.54
N TRP A 16 14.85 1.97 6.04
CA TRP A 16 14.25 2.29 7.32
C TRP A 16 12.76 1.94 7.40
N ILE A 17 12.02 1.96 6.27
CA ILE A 17 10.58 1.68 6.21
C ILE A 17 10.30 0.26 6.74
N TRP A 18 11.13 -0.71 6.39
CA TRP A 18 10.97 -2.11 6.80
C TRP A 18 11.32 -2.35 8.27
N LYS A 19 11.99 -1.38 8.91
CA LYS A 19 12.31 -1.40 10.33
C LYS A 19 11.24 -0.72 11.20
N LEU A 20 10.27 -0.05 10.58
CA LEU A 20 9.15 0.56 11.30
C LEU A 20 8.28 -0.53 11.94
N ASN A 21 7.95 -0.34 13.21
CA ASN A 21 6.96 -1.19 13.87
C ASN A 21 5.57 -0.61 13.64
N VAL A 22 5.03 -0.80 12.42
CA VAL A 22 3.67 -0.42 12.02
C VAL A 22 3.06 -1.55 11.18
N LEU A 23 1.77 -1.42 10.81
CA LEU A 23 1.10 -2.42 9.99
C LEU A 23 1.80 -2.61 8.64
N PRO A 24 1.97 -3.86 8.14
CA PRO A 24 2.65 -4.14 6.86
C PRO A 24 2.09 -3.36 5.67
N LYS A 25 0.76 -3.16 5.62
CA LYS A 25 0.11 -2.33 4.58
C LYS A 25 0.58 -0.87 4.59
N ILE A 26 0.90 -0.32 5.77
CA ILE A 26 1.43 1.04 5.91
C ILE A 26 2.88 1.09 5.47
N GLN A 27 3.72 0.10 5.86
CA GLN A 27 5.09 -0.01 5.38
C GLN A 27 5.14 -0.06 3.84
N PHE A 28 4.31 -0.91 3.24
CA PHE A 28 4.24 -1.05 1.78
C PHE A 28 3.76 0.24 1.10
N PHE A 29 2.81 0.95 1.70
CA PHE A 29 2.36 2.23 1.19
C PHE A 29 3.45 3.31 1.25
N LEU A 30 4.17 3.43 2.37
CA LEU A 30 5.31 4.33 2.52
C LEU A 30 6.42 4.00 1.49
N TRP A 31 6.67 2.71 1.24
CA TRP A 31 7.60 2.28 0.21
C TRP A 31 7.15 2.74 -1.19
N LYS A 32 5.87 2.61 -1.53
CA LYS A 32 5.32 3.13 -2.79
C LYS A 32 5.46 4.64 -2.91
N CYS A 33 5.22 5.38 -1.84
CA CYS A 33 5.42 6.84 -1.82
C CYS A 33 6.88 7.19 -2.10
N ASN A 34 7.82 6.50 -1.47
CA ASN A 34 9.26 6.72 -1.65
C ASN A 34 9.76 6.36 -3.07
N HIS A 35 9.02 5.51 -3.80
CA HIS A 35 9.29 5.14 -5.19
C HIS A 35 8.45 5.93 -6.21
N ASN A 36 7.81 7.00 -5.80
CA ASN A 36 6.92 7.80 -6.66
C ASN A 36 5.87 6.93 -7.40
N SER A 37 5.32 5.93 -6.71
CA SER A 37 4.49 4.86 -7.32
C SER A 37 3.04 4.84 -6.85
N ILE A 38 2.56 5.91 -6.19
CA ILE A 38 1.15 6.07 -5.85
C ILE A 38 0.41 6.84 -6.96
N GLY A 39 -0.88 6.53 -7.12
CA GLY A 39 -1.71 7.10 -8.20
C GLY A 39 -2.23 8.50 -7.88
N VAL A 40 -1.33 9.48 -7.66
CA VAL A 40 -1.68 10.89 -7.67
C VAL A 40 -1.89 11.36 -9.11
N ASN A 41 -2.71 12.38 -9.31
CA ASN A 41 -3.11 12.82 -10.64
C ASN A 41 -1.93 13.22 -11.53
N ASP A 42 -0.93 13.91 -10.98
CA ASP A 42 0.28 14.29 -11.69
C ASP A 42 1.06 13.08 -12.22
N CYS A 43 1.23 12.04 -11.39
CA CYS A 43 1.86 10.79 -11.80
C CYS A 43 1.03 10.02 -12.85
N LEU A 44 -0.28 10.05 -12.77
CA LEU A 44 -1.17 9.39 -13.73
C LEU A 44 -1.15 10.12 -15.07
N ALA A 45 -1.25 11.44 -15.08
CA ALA A 45 -1.17 12.26 -16.29
C ALA A 45 0.20 12.08 -16.99
N GLY A 46 1.30 12.08 -16.23
CA GLY A 46 2.65 11.81 -16.74
C GLY A 46 2.83 10.42 -17.36
N ARG A 47 1.96 9.45 -17.03
CA ARG A 47 1.90 8.12 -17.64
C ARG A 47 0.92 8.00 -18.80
N GLY A 48 0.35 9.12 -19.25
CA GLY A 48 -0.59 9.17 -20.38
C GLY A 48 -2.05 8.81 -20.01
N VAL A 49 -2.38 8.72 -18.73
CA VAL A 49 -3.77 8.55 -18.30
C VAL A 49 -4.49 9.90 -18.46
N ASN A 50 -5.65 9.88 -19.08
CA ASN A 50 -6.46 11.09 -19.29
C ASN A 50 -7.14 11.53 -17.98
N VAL A 51 -6.40 12.26 -17.14
CA VAL A 51 -6.88 12.84 -15.87
C VAL A 51 -6.39 14.29 -15.76
N ASP A 52 -7.14 15.15 -15.10
CA ASP A 52 -6.69 16.49 -14.75
C ASP A 52 -5.57 16.37 -13.70
N PRO A 53 -4.35 16.87 -13.96
CA PRO A 53 -3.25 16.80 -13.01
C PRO A 53 -3.49 17.61 -11.73
N ILE A 54 -4.48 18.53 -11.73
CA ILE A 54 -4.79 19.40 -10.59
C ILE A 54 -5.32 18.59 -9.39
N CYS A 55 -4.95 19.01 -8.20
CA CYS A 55 -5.37 18.39 -6.95
C CYS A 55 -6.90 18.42 -6.77
N PRO A 56 -7.55 17.27 -6.61
CA PRO A 56 -9.01 17.19 -6.48
C PRO A 56 -9.53 17.71 -5.12
N LEU A 57 -8.64 18.00 -4.15
CA LEU A 57 -9.02 18.52 -2.84
C LEU A 57 -9.04 20.05 -2.79
N CYS A 58 -8.04 20.70 -3.35
CA CYS A 58 -7.92 22.16 -3.30
C CYS A 58 -8.19 22.85 -4.64
N HIS A 59 -8.14 22.12 -5.76
CA HIS A 59 -8.33 22.63 -7.14
C HIS A 59 -7.39 23.79 -7.53
N LYS A 60 -6.18 23.86 -6.93
CA LYS A 60 -5.26 25.00 -7.12
C LYS A 60 -3.93 24.59 -7.74
N GLU A 61 -3.38 23.47 -7.35
CA GLU A 61 -2.01 23.06 -7.68
C GLU A 61 -1.98 21.62 -8.21
N PRO A 62 -0.93 21.25 -8.99
CA PRO A 62 -0.76 19.85 -9.42
C PRO A 62 -0.70 18.89 -8.23
N GLU A 63 -1.36 17.73 -8.36
CA GLU A 63 -1.38 16.73 -7.33
C GLU A 63 -0.12 15.85 -7.39
N THR A 64 1.01 16.40 -6.97
CA THR A 64 2.22 15.62 -6.69
C THR A 64 2.05 14.81 -5.39
N ILE A 65 2.94 13.85 -5.12
CA ILE A 65 2.94 13.11 -3.84
C ILE A 65 3.11 14.07 -2.66
N GLY A 66 4.06 15.01 -2.77
CA GLY A 66 4.29 16.02 -1.74
C GLY A 66 3.08 16.92 -1.52
N HIS A 67 2.38 17.30 -2.59
CA HIS A 67 1.15 18.07 -2.47
C HIS A 67 0.03 17.25 -1.81
N ALA A 68 -0.25 16.06 -2.32
CA ALA A 68 -1.34 15.21 -1.84
C ALA A 68 -1.21 14.78 -0.37
N LEU A 69 0.03 14.55 0.11
CA LEU A 69 0.29 14.01 1.44
C LEU A 69 0.72 15.07 2.46
N ARG A 70 1.17 16.26 2.02
CA ARG A 70 1.74 17.28 2.90
C ARG A 70 1.27 18.71 2.60
N ASN A 71 1.46 19.19 1.35
CA ASN A 71 1.43 20.61 1.03
C ASN A 71 0.04 21.16 0.69
N CYS A 72 -0.93 20.31 0.34
CA CYS A 72 -2.30 20.75 0.10
C CYS A 72 -2.87 21.48 1.33
N GLU A 73 -3.51 22.65 1.13
CA GLU A 73 -4.06 23.45 2.23
C GLU A 73 -5.02 22.64 3.13
N LYS A 74 -5.80 21.71 2.54
CA LYS A 74 -6.69 20.81 3.26
C LYS A 74 -5.94 19.79 4.12
N VAL A 75 -4.75 19.39 3.67
CA VAL A 75 -3.89 18.41 4.36
C VAL A 75 -3.01 19.12 5.41
N LYS A 76 -2.55 20.34 5.13
CA LYS A 76 -1.81 21.16 6.11
C LYS A 76 -2.62 21.36 7.41
N ALA A 77 -3.94 21.55 7.30
CA ALA A 77 -4.80 21.68 8.47
C ALA A 77 -4.73 20.44 9.37
N VAL A 78 -4.71 19.23 8.80
CA VAL A 78 -4.58 17.96 9.53
C VAL A 78 -3.21 17.86 10.22
N TRP A 79 -2.14 18.21 9.53
CA TRP A 79 -0.79 18.18 10.10
C TRP A 79 -0.61 19.19 11.24
N ASN A 80 -1.19 20.39 11.11
CA ASN A 80 -1.18 21.39 12.16
C ASN A 80 -1.92 20.90 13.41
N GLU A 81 -3.08 20.26 13.25
CA GLU A 81 -3.85 19.66 14.35
C GLU A 81 -3.08 18.52 15.03
N LEU A 82 -2.28 17.75 14.26
CA LEU A 82 -1.38 16.72 14.81
C LEU A 82 -0.11 17.29 15.47
N GLY A 83 0.13 18.60 15.38
CA GLY A 83 1.30 19.25 15.96
C GLY A 83 2.62 18.97 15.23
N ALA A 84 2.58 18.69 13.93
CA ALA A 84 3.72 18.24 13.12
C ALA A 84 4.94 19.17 13.21
N VAL A 85 4.74 20.48 13.21
CA VAL A 85 5.82 21.49 13.30
C VAL A 85 6.57 21.42 14.64
N GLY A 86 5.94 20.90 15.70
CA GLY A 86 6.60 20.67 16.99
C GLY A 86 7.63 19.53 16.97
N PHE A 87 7.54 18.62 15.99
CA PHE A 87 8.47 17.50 15.80
C PHE A 87 9.53 17.77 14.74
N ASP A 88 9.19 18.58 13.73
CA ASP A 88 10.06 18.92 12.60
C ASP A 88 9.78 20.37 12.17
N ARG A 89 10.74 21.28 12.42
CA ARG A 89 10.60 22.71 12.09
C ARG A 89 10.48 22.95 10.59
N ASP A 90 11.14 22.10 9.79
CA ASP A 90 11.16 22.18 8.33
C ASP A 90 10.11 21.29 7.66
N PHE A 91 9.11 20.85 8.45
CA PHE A 91 8.09 19.87 8.02
C PHE A 91 7.45 20.19 6.67
N PHE A 92 7.17 21.45 6.36
CA PHE A 92 6.52 21.87 5.11
C PHE A 92 7.49 22.35 4.02
N SER A 93 8.77 22.52 4.34
CA SER A 93 9.78 23.09 3.41
C SER A 93 10.81 22.07 2.90
N SER A 94 11.07 20.99 3.63
CA SER A 94 12.04 19.96 3.26
C SER A 94 11.63 19.21 1.98
N ASP A 95 12.61 18.61 1.30
CA ASP A 95 12.34 17.66 0.21
C ASP A 95 11.44 16.52 0.68
N ILE A 96 10.67 15.91 -0.24
CA ILE A 96 9.67 14.90 0.11
C ILE A 96 10.31 13.61 0.63
N GLU A 97 11.46 13.22 0.09
CA GLU A 97 12.17 12.01 0.52
C GLU A 97 12.77 12.23 1.92
N ASP A 98 13.37 13.39 2.14
CA ASP A 98 13.93 13.78 3.44
C ASP A 98 12.82 13.94 4.48
N TRP A 99 11.71 14.59 4.13
CA TRP A 99 10.53 14.69 4.99
C TRP A 99 10.03 13.31 5.45
N MET A 100 9.90 12.36 4.52
CA MET A 100 9.47 11.01 4.85
C MET A 100 10.48 10.29 5.76
N ALA A 101 11.77 10.45 5.49
CA ALA A 101 12.83 9.79 6.24
C ALA A 101 13.01 10.38 7.65
N ILE A 102 12.97 11.70 7.79
CA ILE A 102 13.11 12.41 9.06
C ILE A 102 11.93 12.02 9.97
N ASN A 103 10.71 12.20 9.50
CA ASN A 103 9.51 11.98 10.30
C ASN A 103 9.24 10.48 10.54
N GLY A 104 9.53 9.63 9.56
CA GLY A 104 9.37 8.18 9.69
C GLY A 104 10.40 7.51 10.61
N LYS A 105 11.52 8.16 10.92
CA LYS A 105 12.53 7.68 11.88
C LYS A 105 12.41 8.34 13.25
N ALA A 106 11.63 9.42 13.38
CA ALA A 106 11.56 10.19 14.61
C ALA A 106 10.94 9.39 15.76
N ASP A 107 11.77 9.08 16.75
CA ASP A 107 11.40 8.31 17.94
C ASP A 107 11.00 9.24 19.12
N THR A 108 10.71 10.49 18.81
CA THR A 108 10.31 11.50 19.78
C THR A 108 8.95 11.16 20.39
N VAL A 109 8.86 11.17 21.70
CA VAL A 109 7.62 10.95 22.46
C VAL A 109 7.30 12.20 23.28
N HIS A 110 6.06 12.64 23.30
CA HIS A 110 5.61 13.70 24.21
C HIS A 110 5.39 13.18 25.63
N ASN A 111 5.02 11.92 25.77
CA ASN A 111 4.70 11.27 27.03
C ASN A 111 4.91 9.74 26.83
N GLN A 112 5.35 9.03 27.88
CA GLN A 112 5.57 7.57 27.87
C GLN A 112 4.33 6.77 27.50
N ASN A 113 3.14 7.33 27.70
CA ASN A 113 1.85 6.71 27.34
C ASN A 113 1.32 7.17 25.97
N PHE A 114 2.16 7.76 25.12
CA PHE A 114 1.76 8.23 23.80
C PHE A 114 2.65 7.63 22.72
N PRO A 115 2.10 7.29 21.53
CA PRO A 115 2.90 6.72 20.45
C PRO A 115 4.04 7.66 20.06
N PRO A 116 5.25 7.14 19.77
CA PRO A 116 6.31 7.95 19.18
C PRO A 116 5.86 8.52 17.82
N TRP A 117 6.39 9.71 17.50
CA TRP A 117 6.00 10.46 16.31
C TRP A 117 6.02 9.62 15.02
N LYS A 118 7.03 8.76 14.83
CA LYS A 118 7.12 7.85 13.67
C LYS A 118 5.87 7.00 13.45
N ILE A 119 5.17 6.58 14.54
CA ILE A 119 3.93 5.80 14.43
C ILE A 119 2.80 6.73 14.00
N ILE A 120 2.63 7.89 14.67
CA ILE A 120 1.60 8.88 14.33
C ILE A 120 1.76 9.33 12.88
N PHE A 121 2.99 9.67 12.47
CA PHE A 121 3.32 10.06 11.11
C PHE A 121 2.92 8.98 10.07
N SER A 122 3.28 7.73 10.34
CA SER A 122 2.97 6.61 9.43
C SER A 122 1.45 6.40 9.25
N PHE A 123 0.70 6.48 10.35
CA PHE A 123 -0.76 6.41 10.32
C PHE A 123 -1.38 7.64 9.67
N ALA A 124 -0.78 8.82 9.84
CA ALA A 124 -1.23 10.05 9.21
C ALA A 124 -1.11 9.99 7.69
N VAL A 125 0.07 9.66 7.17
CA VAL A 125 0.31 9.52 5.71
C VAL A 125 -0.68 8.52 5.09
N TRP A 126 -0.90 7.37 5.73
CA TRP A 126 -1.87 6.37 5.27
C TRP A 126 -3.32 6.88 5.29
N ASN A 127 -3.76 7.52 6.36
CA ASN A 127 -5.15 7.97 6.50
C ASN A 127 -5.44 9.20 5.63
N ILE A 128 -4.49 10.11 5.44
CA ILE A 128 -4.60 11.23 4.49
C ILE A 128 -4.85 10.68 3.08
N TRP A 129 -4.05 9.68 2.64
CA TRP A 129 -4.25 9.02 1.36
C TRP A 129 -5.62 8.33 1.24
N LYS A 130 -6.04 7.60 2.27
CA LYS A 130 -7.37 6.99 2.30
C LYS A 130 -8.49 8.02 2.20
N ASN A 131 -8.38 9.13 2.93
CA ASN A 131 -9.36 10.21 2.91
C ASN A 131 -9.43 10.85 1.51
N ARG A 132 -8.28 11.12 0.87
CA ARG A 132 -8.22 11.59 -0.53
C ARG A 132 -8.94 10.62 -1.46
N ASN A 133 -8.70 9.32 -1.36
CA ASN A 133 -9.35 8.33 -2.22
C ASN A 133 -10.86 8.21 -1.96
N GLN A 134 -11.31 8.42 -0.72
CA GLN A 134 -12.75 8.48 -0.42
C GLN A 134 -13.43 9.68 -1.08
N ILE A 135 -12.75 10.82 -1.14
CA ILE A 135 -13.24 12.02 -1.80
C ILE A 135 -13.33 11.79 -3.32
N VAL A 136 -12.23 11.31 -3.92
CA VAL A 136 -12.10 11.16 -5.37
C VAL A 136 -13.00 10.06 -5.94
N PHE A 137 -13.07 8.90 -5.28
CA PHE A 137 -13.76 7.73 -5.83
C PHE A 137 -15.16 7.48 -5.25
N ARG A 138 -15.52 8.15 -4.15
CA ARG A 138 -16.79 7.93 -3.45
C ARG A 138 -17.58 9.20 -3.22
N GLU A 139 -17.13 10.33 -3.81
CA GLU A 139 -17.77 11.65 -3.70
C GLU A 139 -18.10 12.05 -2.24
N ARG A 140 -17.25 11.63 -1.29
CA ARG A 140 -17.41 11.97 0.12
C ARG A 140 -16.74 13.30 0.40
N SER A 141 -17.32 14.08 1.31
CA SER A 141 -16.67 15.27 1.84
C SER A 141 -15.43 14.92 2.68
N GLN A 142 -14.51 15.88 2.81
CA GLN A 142 -13.37 15.75 3.71
C GLN A 142 -13.85 15.45 5.13
N ASN A 143 -13.19 14.48 5.78
CA ASN A 143 -13.54 14.12 7.15
C ASN A 143 -12.99 15.17 8.14
N PRO A 144 -13.86 15.93 8.84
CA PRO A 144 -13.41 16.98 9.75
C PRO A 144 -12.71 16.45 11.02
N ARG A 145 -12.81 15.14 11.30
CA ARG A 145 -12.18 14.47 12.44
C ARG A 145 -10.98 13.62 12.06
N LEU A 146 -10.35 13.92 10.92
CA LEU A 146 -9.30 13.05 10.37
C LEU A 146 -8.10 12.96 11.32
N ALA A 147 -7.66 14.08 11.90
CA ALA A 147 -6.54 14.08 12.86
C ALA A 147 -6.85 13.24 14.11
N LYS A 148 -8.08 13.34 14.64
CA LYS A 148 -8.52 12.50 15.75
C LYS A 148 -8.49 11.01 15.37
N ILE A 149 -9.02 10.63 14.22
CA ILE A 149 -9.00 9.24 13.73
C ILE A 149 -7.57 8.71 13.61
N ILE A 150 -6.65 9.53 13.11
CA ILE A 150 -5.24 9.19 13.00
C ILE A 150 -4.65 8.90 14.38
N THR A 151 -4.87 9.78 15.33
CA THR A 151 -4.37 9.65 16.70
C THR A 151 -4.97 8.41 17.37
N ASP A 152 -6.29 8.21 17.30
CA ASP A 152 -6.97 7.05 17.90
C ASP A 152 -6.43 5.73 17.34
N GLN A 153 -6.25 5.62 16.02
CA GLN A 153 -5.69 4.41 15.39
C GLN A 153 -4.21 4.17 15.74
N ALA A 154 -3.42 5.24 15.81
CA ALA A 154 -2.02 5.14 16.22
C ALA A 154 -1.90 4.69 17.69
N MET A 155 -2.76 5.20 18.56
CA MET A 155 -2.86 4.81 19.98
C MET A 155 -3.28 3.34 20.11
N GLU A 156 -4.36 2.93 19.46
CA GLU A 156 -4.83 1.56 19.46
C GLU A 156 -3.72 0.60 19.02
N PHE A 157 -3.06 0.91 17.91
CA PHE A 157 -1.94 0.10 17.42
C PHE A 157 -0.80 0.04 18.44
N PHE A 158 -0.41 1.16 19.02
CA PHE A 158 0.71 1.26 19.98
C PHE A 158 0.45 0.40 21.20
N TYR A 159 -0.75 0.44 21.79
CA TYR A 159 -1.10 -0.38 22.93
C TYR A 159 -1.23 -1.86 22.57
N CYS A 160 -1.88 -2.19 21.45
CA CYS A 160 -2.02 -3.57 21.01
C CYS A 160 -0.66 -4.21 20.62
N ALA A 161 0.24 -3.44 20.00
CA ALA A 161 1.56 -3.93 19.64
C ALA A 161 2.47 -4.08 20.87
N GLY A 162 2.32 -3.21 21.89
CA GLY A 162 3.07 -3.29 23.14
C GLY A 162 2.74 -4.55 23.95
N THR A 163 1.48 -4.99 23.94
CA THR A 163 1.05 -6.25 24.59
C THR A 163 1.45 -7.51 23.82
N ALA A 164 1.69 -7.39 22.50
CA ALA A 164 2.12 -8.50 21.64
C ALA A 164 3.65 -8.73 21.63
N ASN A 165 4.44 -7.92 22.32
CA ASN A 165 5.92 -8.02 22.37
C ASN A 165 6.44 -9.13 23.28
N GLY A 166 5.63 -10.15 23.63
CA GLY A 166 6.12 -11.46 24.06
C GLY A 166 6.79 -12.14 22.86
N MET A 167 8.14 -12.02 22.77
CA MET A 167 9.08 -12.86 21.99
C MET A 167 8.51 -13.55 20.71
N ARG A 168 8.06 -12.78 19.74
CA ARG A 168 8.03 -13.29 18.36
C ARG A 168 9.38 -12.99 17.72
N THR A 169 10.30 -13.96 17.75
CA THR A 169 11.48 -13.96 16.88
C THR A 169 10.98 -13.81 15.44
N ARG A 170 11.18 -12.63 14.85
CA ARG A 170 10.92 -12.42 13.42
C ARG A 170 11.96 -13.27 12.67
N VAL A 171 11.53 -14.42 12.18
CA VAL A 171 12.32 -15.15 11.19
C VAL A 171 12.16 -14.42 9.87
N THR A 172 13.25 -13.81 9.40
CA THR A 172 13.27 -13.21 8.05
C THR A 172 13.32 -14.35 7.05
N THR A 173 12.20 -14.63 6.40
CA THR A 173 12.15 -15.59 5.30
C THR A 173 12.17 -14.77 4.00
N LEU A 174 13.15 -15.07 3.13
CA LEU A 174 13.15 -14.55 1.78
C LEU A 174 12.02 -15.27 1.01
N VAL A 175 10.98 -14.53 0.68
CA VAL A 175 9.86 -15.03 -0.14
C VAL A 175 10.01 -14.43 -1.53
N SER A 176 10.15 -15.28 -2.53
CA SER A 176 10.14 -14.89 -3.94
C SER A 176 9.07 -15.70 -4.66
N TRP A 177 8.44 -15.09 -5.66
CA TRP A 177 7.58 -15.84 -6.55
C TRP A 177 8.44 -16.87 -7.32
N GLY A 178 8.11 -18.16 -7.17
CA GLY A 178 8.78 -19.25 -7.85
C GLY A 178 8.16 -19.48 -9.23
N ARG A 179 8.99 -19.66 -10.25
CA ARG A 179 8.52 -20.13 -11.56
C ARG A 179 8.07 -21.59 -11.45
N PRO A 180 7.01 -22.01 -12.17
CA PRO A 180 6.67 -23.42 -12.24
C PRO A 180 7.73 -24.20 -13.02
N GLU A 181 7.71 -25.52 -12.90
CA GLU A 181 8.59 -26.40 -13.67
C GLU A 181 8.41 -26.26 -15.18
N MET A 182 9.44 -26.65 -15.93
CA MET A 182 9.40 -26.60 -17.39
C MET A 182 8.20 -27.41 -17.93
N GLY A 183 7.40 -26.78 -18.78
CA GLY A 183 6.17 -27.36 -19.34
C GLY A 183 4.92 -27.12 -18.49
N TRP A 184 5.06 -26.61 -17.27
CA TRP A 184 3.93 -26.28 -16.40
C TRP A 184 3.52 -24.81 -16.55
N MET A 185 2.26 -24.54 -16.25
CA MET A 185 1.73 -23.19 -16.05
C MET A 185 1.51 -22.92 -14.57
N LYS A 186 1.58 -21.68 -14.16
CA LYS A 186 1.25 -21.26 -12.79
C LYS A 186 0.05 -20.35 -12.77
N LEU A 187 -0.98 -20.77 -12.08
CA LEU A 187 -2.17 -19.98 -11.78
C LEU A 187 -2.02 -19.34 -10.41
N ASN A 188 -2.00 -18.02 -10.37
CA ASN A 188 -2.11 -17.24 -9.13
C ASN A 188 -3.50 -16.61 -9.06
N THR A 189 -4.22 -16.79 -7.97
CA THR A 189 -5.55 -16.20 -7.74
C THR A 189 -5.57 -15.39 -6.46
N ASP A 190 -6.44 -14.39 -6.44
CA ASP A 190 -6.67 -13.51 -5.29
C ASP A 190 -8.14 -13.07 -5.25
N GLY A 191 -8.69 -12.99 -4.06
CA GLY A 191 -10.04 -12.53 -3.81
C GLY A 191 -10.08 -11.44 -2.74
N SER A 192 -10.91 -10.43 -2.92
CA SER A 192 -11.05 -9.34 -1.97
C SER A 192 -12.50 -9.05 -1.65
N SER A 193 -12.79 -8.82 -0.37
CA SER A 193 -14.11 -8.41 0.12
C SER A 193 -14.00 -7.12 0.95
N LEU A 194 -14.83 -6.13 0.62
CA LEU A 194 -14.95 -4.87 1.38
C LEU A 194 -15.95 -5.05 2.54
N GLY A 195 -15.49 -5.69 3.61
CA GLY A 195 -16.29 -6.18 4.73
C GLY A 195 -16.38 -7.70 4.69
N ASN A 196 -16.84 -8.33 5.78
CA ASN A 196 -16.93 -9.79 5.87
C ASN A 196 -18.22 -10.22 6.57
N PRO A 197 -19.34 -10.42 5.82
CA PRO A 197 -19.47 -10.31 4.36
C PRO A 197 -19.46 -8.89 3.83
N GLY A 198 -19.10 -8.70 2.53
CA GLY A 198 -19.08 -7.40 1.88
C GLY A 198 -19.00 -7.48 0.36
N SER A 199 -18.96 -6.32 -0.31
CA SER A 199 -18.81 -6.25 -1.75
C SER A 199 -17.47 -6.88 -2.15
N ALA A 200 -17.51 -7.88 -3.03
CA ALA A 200 -16.39 -8.74 -3.31
C ALA A 200 -16.13 -8.92 -4.81
N GLY A 201 -14.86 -9.11 -5.13
CA GLY A 201 -14.39 -9.43 -6.46
C GLY A 201 -13.12 -10.26 -6.38
N GLY A 202 -12.92 -11.11 -7.37
CA GLY A 202 -11.75 -11.95 -7.48
C GLY A 202 -11.13 -11.90 -8.87
N GLY A 203 -9.91 -12.38 -8.96
CA GLY A 203 -9.20 -12.47 -10.22
C GLY A 203 -8.01 -13.41 -10.14
N GLY A 204 -7.37 -13.60 -11.28
CA GLY A 204 -6.18 -14.42 -11.34
C GLY A 204 -5.38 -14.20 -12.61
N VAL A 205 -4.18 -14.73 -12.59
CA VAL A 205 -3.23 -14.67 -13.70
C VAL A 205 -2.56 -16.00 -13.90
N ILE A 206 -2.44 -16.42 -15.17
CA ILE A 206 -1.72 -17.62 -15.57
C ILE A 206 -0.41 -17.18 -16.24
N ARG A 207 0.71 -17.78 -15.80
CA ARG A 207 2.05 -17.57 -16.34
C ARG A 207 2.68 -18.88 -16.78
N ASP A 208 3.53 -18.80 -17.80
CA ASP A 208 4.31 -19.96 -18.25
C ASP A 208 5.56 -20.19 -17.37
N TRP A 209 6.32 -21.26 -17.68
CA TRP A 209 7.56 -21.62 -16.97
C TRP A 209 8.70 -20.60 -17.12
N TYR A 210 8.59 -19.64 -18.06
CA TYR A 210 9.49 -18.49 -18.13
C TYR A 210 9.04 -17.33 -17.22
N GLY A 211 7.83 -17.41 -16.64
CA GLY A 211 7.20 -16.36 -15.86
C GLY A 211 6.45 -15.33 -16.69
N ARG A 212 6.29 -15.57 -18.02
CA ARG A 212 5.57 -14.66 -18.91
C ARG A 212 4.07 -14.80 -18.71
N TRP A 213 3.38 -13.68 -18.77
CA TRP A 213 1.92 -13.64 -18.72
C TRP A 213 1.32 -14.37 -19.93
N VAL A 214 0.37 -15.26 -19.69
CA VAL A 214 -0.38 -16.01 -20.70
C VAL A 214 -1.79 -15.48 -20.83
N VAL A 215 -2.51 -15.42 -19.72
CA VAL A 215 -3.89 -14.95 -19.64
C VAL A 215 -4.23 -14.57 -18.21
N GLY A 216 -5.22 -13.70 -18.03
CA GLY A 216 -5.76 -13.33 -16.71
C GLY A 216 -7.26 -13.07 -16.81
N PHE A 217 -7.87 -12.99 -15.63
CA PHE A 217 -9.29 -12.68 -15.51
C PHE A 217 -9.53 -11.80 -14.27
N SER A 218 -10.64 -11.10 -14.28
CA SER A 218 -11.21 -10.42 -13.11
C SER A 218 -12.72 -10.53 -13.14
N ARG A 219 -13.34 -10.65 -11.97
CA ARG A 219 -14.78 -10.80 -11.83
C ARG A 219 -15.31 -10.09 -10.60
N LYS A 220 -16.43 -9.39 -10.77
CA LYS A 220 -17.25 -8.92 -9.66
C LYS A 220 -18.14 -10.07 -9.18
N ILE A 221 -18.05 -10.45 -7.89
CA ILE A 221 -18.74 -11.61 -7.32
C ILE A 221 -20.05 -11.19 -6.62
N GLY A 222 -20.14 -9.94 -6.17
CA GLY A 222 -21.29 -9.47 -5.40
C GLY A 222 -20.97 -9.30 -3.92
N VAL A 223 -21.88 -9.70 -3.03
CA VAL A 223 -21.68 -9.61 -1.58
C VAL A 223 -21.39 -10.99 -1.02
N THR A 224 -20.20 -11.19 -0.46
CA THR A 224 -19.79 -12.48 0.12
C THR A 224 -18.67 -12.32 1.17
N THR A 225 -18.26 -13.43 1.80
CA THR A 225 -17.16 -13.45 2.76
C THR A 225 -15.79 -13.52 2.07
N SER A 226 -14.72 -13.13 2.78
CA SER A 226 -13.35 -13.21 2.26
C SER A 226 -12.96 -14.63 1.84
N LEU A 227 -13.35 -15.65 2.60
CA LEU A 227 -13.08 -17.05 2.25
C LEU A 227 -13.79 -17.47 0.95
N LEU A 228 -15.06 -17.12 0.82
CA LEU A 228 -15.82 -17.51 -0.38
C LEU A 228 -15.32 -16.81 -1.64
N VAL A 229 -14.88 -15.56 -1.55
CA VAL A 229 -14.32 -14.85 -2.72
C VAL A 229 -13.02 -15.48 -3.20
N GLU A 230 -12.15 -15.93 -2.29
CA GLU A 230 -10.94 -16.69 -2.63
C GLU A 230 -11.28 -18.01 -3.36
N LEU A 231 -12.25 -18.79 -2.84
CA LEU A 231 -12.70 -20.02 -3.48
C LEU A 231 -13.29 -19.76 -4.88
N TRP A 232 -14.06 -18.68 -5.04
CA TRP A 232 -14.61 -18.32 -6.34
C TRP A 232 -13.51 -17.90 -7.34
N ALA A 233 -12.51 -17.13 -6.89
CA ALA A 233 -11.38 -16.75 -7.73
C ALA A 233 -10.58 -17.98 -8.19
N ASN A 234 -10.32 -18.91 -7.27
CA ASN A 234 -9.63 -20.17 -7.57
C ASN A 234 -10.44 -21.02 -8.57
N ARG A 235 -11.74 -21.21 -8.32
CA ARG A 235 -12.63 -21.94 -9.25
C ARG A 235 -12.61 -21.32 -10.67
N ASP A 236 -12.77 -20.00 -10.77
CA ASP A 236 -12.82 -19.32 -12.08
C ASP A 236 -11.46 -19.43 -12.80
N GLY A 237 -10.35 -19.40 -12.08
CA GLY A 237 -9.01 -19.64 -12.62
C GLY A 237 -8.82 -21.05 -13.15
N LEU A 238 -9.29 -22.06 -12.41
CA LEU A 238 -9.25 -23.47 -12.87
C LEU A 238 -10.13 -23.70 -14.09
N MET A 239 -11.32 -23.09 -14.12
CA MET A 239 -12.18 -23.15 -15.32
C MET A 239 -11.48 -22.54 -16.54
N LEU A 240 -10.81 -21.39 -16.36
CA LEU A 240 -10.03 -20.77 -17.43
C LEU A 240 -8.88 -21.69 -17.92
N CYS A 241 -8.23 -22.43 -17.02
CA CYS A 241 -7.22 -23.43 -17.40
C CYS A 241 -7.82 -24.54 -18.25
N ILE A 242 -9.01 -25.05 -17.89
CA ILE A 242 -9.72 -26.08 -18.66
C ILE A 242 -10.10 -25.54 -20.05
N ASP A 243 -10.70 -24.36 -20.12
CA ASP A 243 -11.13 -23.71 -21.37
C ASP A 243 -9.94 -23.46 -22.33
N ARG A 244 -8.76 -23.29 -21.79
CA ARG A 244 -7.50 -23.09 -22.56
C ARG A 244 -6.73 -24.38 -22.79
N ASN A 245 -7.26 -25.55 -22.40
CA ASN A 245 -6.62 -26.87 -22.54
C ASN A 245 -5.22 -26.92 -21.89
N LEU A 246 -5.03 -26.26 -20.75
CA LEU A 246 -3.78 -26.30 -20.00
C LEU A 246 -3.72 -27.56 -19.16
N ALA A 247 -2.90 -28.53 -19.54
CA ALA A 247 -2.87 -29.87 -18.95
C ALA A 247 -2.09 -29.91 -17.62
N MET A 248 -1.08 -29.06 -17.44
CA MET A 248 -0.19 -29.05 -16.27
C MET A 248 -0.20 -27.66 -15.65
N VAL A 249 -0.89 -27.55 -14.50
CA VAL A 249 -1.08 -26.27 -13.81
C VAL A 249 -0.74 -26.40 -12.34
N GLU A 250 0.19 -25.60 -11.88
CA GLU A 250 0.47 -25.37 -10.47
C GLU A 250 -0.42 -24.19 -9.99
N VAL A 251 -1.15 -24.40 -8.92
CA VAL A 251 -2.04 -23.38 -8.33
C VAL A 251 -1.41 -22.80 -7.08
N GLU A 252 -1.33 -21.48 -7.00
CA GLU A 252 -0.83 -20.77 -5.83
C GLU A 252 -1.87 -19.75 -5.37
N VAL A 253 -2.32 -19.90 -4.13
CA VAL A 253 -3.24 -19.03 -3.43
C VAL A 253 -2.59 -18.52 -2.16
N ASP A 254 -2.89 -17.30 -1.74
CA ASP A 254 -2.31 -16.70 -0.53
C ASP A 254 -3.09 -17.04 0.75
N ALA A 255 -4.34 -17.48 0.62
CA ALA A 255 -5.19 -17.87 1.73
C ALA A 255 -4.82 -19.27 2.26
N LYS A 256 -4.34 -19.35 3.50
CA LYS A 256 -4.02 -20.64 4.16
C LYS A 256 -5.24 -21.53 4.44
N ALA A 257 -6.45 -21.04 4.19
CA ALA A 257 -7.71 -21.74 4.47
C ALA A 257 -8.41 -22.27 3.21
N VAL A 258 -7.77 -22.16 2.05
CA VAL A 258 -8.25 -22.66 0.74
C VAL A 258 -7.49 -23.88 0.28
#